data_27b6ff5709986d69c6e6de15f682a1af
#
_entry.id   27b6ff5709986d69c6e6de15f682a1af
#
_cell.length_a   1.000
_cell.length_b   1.000
_cell.length_c   1.000
_cell.angle_alpha   90.00
_cell.angle_beta   90.00
_cell.angle_gamma   90.00
#
_symmetry.space_group_name_H-M   'P 1'
#
loop_
_entity.id
_entity.type
_entity.pdbx_description
1 polymer ?
#
loop_
_entity_poly.entity_id
_entity_poly.type
_entity_poly.pdbx_seq_one_letter_code
_entity_poly.pdbx_strand_id
1 'polypeptide(L)'
;MNITSEQIKLLREKTGAGIMNCKNALLESKGHFNDAIKILNKKGIEKAEKLVSRTAAQGIIASYIHTGSKIGVLIEINCETDFVARRQEFQNLAQTLAMQIAATEEIKYISIRDIPNSVWDFEMSKKYSAANINLAPQLKSNDEMETLVANSLRNSCLLNQMCLRNPDITVEEYIKNHIAILGENIKITKFVKFILGEA
;
A
#
# COMPACT_ATOMS: atom_id res chain seq x y z
N MET A 1 12.86 32.71 11.27
CA MET A 1 12.16 32.62 9.98
C MET A 1 10.65 32.60 10.27
N ASN A 2 9.90 33.57 9.74
CA ASN A 2 8.46 33.64 10.00
C ASN A 2 7.75 32.74 8.97
N ILE A 3 7.13 31.66 9.46
CA ILE A 3 6.26 30.79 8.64
C ILE A 3 4.91 31.46 8.52
N THR A 4 4.44 31.69 7.31
CA THR A 4 3.17 32.34 7.05
C THR A 4 2.00 31.36 7.16
N SER A 5 0.82 31.88 7.50
CA SER A 5 -0.42 31.09 7.54
C SER A 5 -0.75 30.47 6.18
N GLU A 6 -0.39 31.16 5.09
CA GLU A 6 -0.58 30.67 3.71
C GLU A 6 0.28 29.44 3.41
N GLN A 7 1.55 29.43 3.84
CA GLN A 7 2.42 28.25 3.70
C GLN A 7 1.86 27.04 4.46
N ILE A 8 1.34 27.25 5.66
CA ILE A 8 0.72 26.19 6.46
C ILE A 8 -0.53 25.66 5.76
N LYS A 9 -1.38 26.55 5.22
CA LYS A 9 -2.58 26.18 4.49
C LYS A 9 -2.26 25.36 3.25
N LEU A 10 -1.32 25.84 2.43
CA LEU A 10 -0.88 25.14 1.22
C LEU A 10 -0.30 23.74 1.52
N LEU A 11 0.53 23.63 2.57
CA LEU A 11 1.09 22.35 2.98
C LEU A 11 0.00 21.39 3.45
N ARG A 12 -1.02 21.89 4.18
CA ARG A 12 -2.17 21.11 4.61
C ARG A 12 -3.03 20.63 3.43
N GLU A 13 -3.32 21.50 2.48
CA GLU A 13 -4.07 21.15 1.27
C GLU A 13 -3.38 20.04 0.48
N LYS A 14 -2.04 20.07 0.44
CA LYS A 14 -1.24 19.08 -0.29
C LYS A 14 -1.06 17.76 0.46
N THR A 15 -1.03 17.77 1.79
CA THR A 15 -0.68 16.59 2.61
C THR A 15 -1.85 16.02 3.41
N GLY A 16 -2.94 16.76 3.58
CA GLY A 16 -4.05 16.41 4.48
C GLY A 16 -3.70 16.42 5.97
N ALA A 17 -2.47 16.77 6.34
CA ALA A 17 -2.02 16.75 7.73
C ALA A 17 -2.67 17.85 8.57
N GLY A 18 -2.73 17.65 9.89
CA GLY A 18 -3.26 18.65 10.83
C GLY A 18 -2.45 19.97 10.82
N ILE A 19 -3.11 21.10 11.06
CA ILE A 19 -2.50 22.46 11.02
C ILE A 19 -1.22 22.55 11.87
N MET A 20 -1.24 22.02 13.09
CA MET A 20 -0.08 22.03 13.99
C MET A 20 1.07 21.17 13.48
N ASN A 21 0.77 20.03 12.87
CA ASN A 21 1.79 19.18 12.26
C ASN A 21 2.44 19.87 11.07
N CYS A 22 1.65 20.52 10.21
CA CYS A 22 2.17 21.32 9.09
C CYS A 22 3.07 22.48 9.57
N LYS A 23 2.63 23.21 10.60
CA LYS A 23 3.44 24.29 11.20
C LYS A 23 4.77 23.75 11.73
N ASN A 24 4.74 22.67 12.50
CA ASN A 24 5.94 22.09 13.10
C ASN A 24 6.89 21.53 12.00
N ALA A 25 6.36 20.89 10.97
CA ALA A 25 7.18 20.41 9.86
C ALA A 25 7.84 21.54 9.07
N LEU A 26 7.14 22.66 8.84
CA LEU A 26 7.73 23.85 8.22
C LEU A 26 8.81 24.50 9.09
N LEU A 27 8.62 24.53 10.41
CA LEU A 27 9.65 25.03 11.34
C LEU A 27 10.90 24.13 11.29
N GLU A 28 10.72 22.81 11.36
CA GLU A 28 11.79 21.82 11.33
C GLU A 28 12.56 21.84 10.01
N SER A 29 11.86 22.02 8.89
CA SER A 29 12.45 22.14 7.55
C SER A 29 12.98 23.54 7.23
N LYS A 30 12.95 24.48 8.18
CA LYS A 30 13.35 25.89 7.96
C LYS A 30 12.61 26.56 6.79
N GLY A 31 11.34 26.20 6.58
CA GLY A 31 10.50 26.73 5.50
C GLY A 31 10.65 26.01 4.16
N HIS A 32 11.50 24.98 4.05
CA HIS A 32 11.61 24.17 2.82
C HIS A 32 10.41 23.23 2.67
N PHE A 33 9.57 23.54 1.71
CA PHE A 33 8.26 22.87 1.54
C PHE A 33 8.38 21.36 1.26
N ASN A 34 9.30 20.96 0.38
CA ASN A 34 9.50 19.56 0.05
C ASN A 34 10.04 18.74 1.24
N ASP A 35 10.90 19.35 2.05
CA ASP A 35 11.42 18.67 3.25
C ASP A 35 10.34 18.59 4.34
N ALA A 36 9.47 19.60 4.45
CA ALA A 36 8.30 19.54 5.33
C ALA A 36 7.36 18.39 4.96
N ILE A 37 7.14 18.15 3.66
CA ILE A 37 6.36 16.98 3.19
C ILE A 37 7.01 15.67 3.62
N LYS A 38 8.34 15.52 3.43
CA LYS A 38 9.07 14.31 3.86
C LYS A 38 8.97 14.07 5.37
N ILE A 39 9.10 15.14 6.16
CA ILE A 39 8.94 15.07 7.62
C ILE A 39 7.52 14.63 8.00
N LEU A 40 6.50 15.18 7.36
CA LEU A 40 5.11 14.80 7.60
C LEU A 40 4.83 13.35 7.23
N ASN A 41 5.33 12.90 6.08
CA ASN A 41 5.18 11.52 5.64
C ASN A 41 5.86 10.55 6.64
N LYS A 42 7.08 10.84 7.06
CA LYS A 42 7.78 10.01 8.06
C LYS A 42 7.01 9.94 9.38
N LYS A 43 6.58 11.07 9.93
CA LYS A 43 5.78 11.12 11.17
C LYS A 43 4.41 10.45 10.99
N GLY A 44 3.85 10.51 9.78
CA GLY A 44 2.62 9.83 9.41
C GLY A 44 2.78 8.31 9.46
N ILE A 45 3.85 7.78 8.88
CA ILE A 45 4.17 6.35 8.90
C ILE A 45 4.38 5.85 10.33
N GLU A 46 5.18 6.54 11.14
CA GLU A 46 5.41 6.21 12.55
C GLU A 46 4.10 6.18 13.37
N LYS A 47 3.17 7.10 13.08
CA LYS A 47 1.85 7.11 13.69
C LYS A 47 1.00 5.94 13.21
N ALA A 48 1.01 5.65 11.90
CA ALA A 48 0.27 4.54 11.32
C ALA A 48 0.69 3.20 11.91
N GLU A 49 1.99 2.97 12.09
CA GLU A 49 2.53 1.74 12.69
C GLU A 49 1.98 1.46 14.09
N LYS A 50 1.73 2.51 14.88
CA LYS A 50 1.10 2.38 16.21
C LYS A 50 -0.39 2.02 16.15
N LEU A 51 -1.03 2.28 15.02
CA LEU A 51 -2.46 2.01 14.82
C LEU A 51 -2.74 0.65 14.19
N VAL A 52 -1.77 0.06 13.48
CA VAL A 52 -1.93 -1.22 12.74
C VAL A 52 -2.43 -2.38 13.61
N SER A 53 -2.11 -2.37 14.91
CA SER A 53 -2.54 -3.42 15.85
C SER A 53 -4.00 -3.30 16.29
N ARG A 54 -4.69 -2.17 16.00
CA ARG A 54 -6.08 -1.96 16.41
C ARG A 54 -7.03 -2.75 15.53
N THR A 55 -8.14 -3.19 16.11
CA THR A 55 -9.16 -3.93 15.38
C THR A 55 -9.92 -3.02 14.43
N ALA A 56 -9.92 -3.34 13.15
CA ALA A 56 -10.65 -2.68 12.08
C ALA A 56 -11.82 -3.61 11.66
N ALA A 57 -12.99 -3.41 12.27
CA ALA A 57 -14.16 -4.27 12.07
C ALA A 57 -15.28 -3.62 11.23
N GLN A 58 -15.22 -2.32 11.02
CA GLN A 58 -16.08 -1.57 10.12
C GLN A 58 -15.41 -1.41 8.76
N GLY A 59 -16.09 -0.83 7.78
CA GLY A 59 -15.49 -0.58 6.46
C GLY A 59 -16.50 -0.57 5.34
N ILE A 60 -16.01 -0.79 4.11
CA ILE A 60 -16.84 -0.86 2.91
C ILE A 60 -16.36 -1.97 1.98
N ILE A 61 -17.30 -2.44 1.14
CA ILE A 61 -16.98 -3.18 -0.08
C ILE A 61 -17.06 -2.19 -1.23
N ALA A 62 -15.93 -1.96 -1.91
CA ALA A 62 -15.87 -1.13 -3.10
C ALA A 62 -15.77 -1.98 -4.37
N SER A 63 -16.35 -1.49 -5.47
CA SER A 63 -16.26 -2.14 -6.77
C SER A 63 -15.62 -1.20 -7.79
N TYR A 64 -14.89 -1.78 -8.73
CA TYR A 64 -14.37 -1.08 -9.89
C TYR A 64 -14.54 -1.94 -11.13
N ILE A 65 -15.22 -1.39 -12.14
CA ILE A 65 -15.33 -2.00 -13.47
C ILE A 65 -14.51 -1.15 -14.42
N HIS A 66 -13.52 -1.78 -15.06
CA HIS A 66 -12.67 -1.08 -16.02
C HIS A 66 -13.43 -0.75 -17.30
N THR A 67 -13.01 0.33 -17.96
CA THR A 67 -13.56 0.74 -19.26
C THR A 67 -13.55 -0.43 -20.25
N GLY A 68 -14.67 -0.70 -20.88
CA GLY A 68 -14.85 -1.87 -21.75
C GLY A 68 -15.41 -3.10 -21.04
N SER A 69 -15.70 -3.04 -19.73
CA SER A 69 -16.44 -4.04 -18.95
C SER A 69 -15.84 -5.46 -18.99
N LYS A 70 -14.54 -5.60 -19.25
CA LYS A 70 -13.84 -6.88 -19.31
C LYS A 70 -13.09 -7.23 -18.02
N ILE A 71 -12.83 -6.24 -17.15
CA ILE A 71 -12.16 -6.44 -15.88
C ILE A 71 -13.02 -5.82 -14.79
N GLY A 72 -13.31 -6.60 -13.75
CA GLY A 72 -14.05 -6.17 -12.57
C GLY A 72 -13.32 -6.54 -11.29
N VAL A 73 -13.35 -5.65 -10.30
CA VAL A 73 -12.74 -5.87 -8.99
C VAL A 73 -13.76 -5.54 -7.91
N LEU A 74 -13.84 -6.41 -6.90
CA LEU A 74 -14.44 -6.14 -5.60
C LEU A 74 -13.34 -6.17 -4.55
N ILE A 75 -13.30 -5.18 -3.67
CA ILE A 75 -12.34 -5.08 -2.56
C ILE A 75 -13.06 -4.78 -1.26
N GLU A 76 -12.72 -5.51 -0.21
CA GLU A 76 -13.12 -5.22 1.16
C GLU A 76 -11.99 -4.48 1.86
N ILE A 77 -12.28 -3.25 2.28
CA ILE A 77 -11.37 -2.39 3.05
C ILE A 77 -12.03 -2.02 4.36
N ASN A 78 -11.31 -2.24 5.46
CA ASN A 78 -11.81 -2.07 6.82
C ASN A 78 -11.14 -0.89 7.53
N CYS A 79 -11.89 -0.28 8.46
CA CYS A 79 -11.47 0.76 9.39
C CYS A 79 -12.07 0.47 10.78
N GLU A 80 -11.75 1.32 11.79
CA GLU A 80 -12.20 1.10 13.17
C GLU A 80 -13.67 1.48 13.33
N THR A 81 -14.14 2.57 12.67
CA THR A 81 -15.51 3.10 12.85
C THR A 81 -16.25 3.31 11.51
N ASP A 82 -17.57 3.31 11.58
CA ASP A 82 -18.45 3.61 10.45
C ASP A 82 -18.38 5.10 10.04
N PHE A 83 -17.97 5.99 10.96
CA PHE A 83 -17.74 7.40 10.66
C PHE A 83 -16.61 7.58 9.63
N VAL A 84 -15.49 6.86 9.81
CA VAL A 84 -14.38 6.88 8.86
C VAL A 84 -14.78 6.17 7.56
N ALA A 85 -15.51 5.06 7.62
CA ALA A 85 -16.00 4.36 6.43
C ALA A 85 -16.83 5.26 5.49
N ARG A 86 -17.54 6.24 6.03
CA ARG A 86 -18.37 7.19 5.26
C ARG A 86 -17.59 8.39 4.72
N ARG A 87 -16.34 8.60 5.17
CA ARG A 87 -15.54 9.74 4.70
C ARG A 87 -15.12 9.56 3.24
N GLN A 88 -15.18 10.66 2.50
CA GLN A 88 -14.82 10.66 1.08
C GLN A 88 -13.38 10.21 0.85
N GLU A 89 -12.46 10.56 1.76
CA GLU A 89 -11.05 10.17 1.67
C GLU A 89 -10.89 8.65 1.77
N PHE A 90 -11.68 7.98 2.63
CA PHE A 90 -11.68 6.52 2.76
C PHE A 90 -12.29 5.84 1.51
N GLN A 91 -13.40 6.37 1.00
CA GLN A 91 -14.03 5.87 -0.22
C GLN A 91 -13.12 6.04 -1.43
N ASN A 92 -12.45 7.19 -1.55
CA ASN A 92 -11.47 7.45 -2.61
C ASN A 92 -10.26 6.50 -2.52
N LEU A 93 -9.79 6.18 -1.31
CA LEU A 93 -8.76 5.17 -1.08
C LEU A 93 -9.21 3.81 -1.62
N ALA A 94 -10.41 3.35 -1.25
CA ALA A 94 -10.96 2.08 -1.69
C ALA A 94 -11.07 1.99 -3.23
N GLN A 95 -11.54 3.05 -3.87
CA GLN A 95 -11.62 3.14 -5.34
C GLN A 95 -10.23 3.10 -5.99
N THR A 96 -9.26 3.81 -5.41
CA THR A 96 -7.88 3.80 -5.91
C THR A 96 -7.26 2.42 -5.82
N LEU A 97 -7.47 1.69 -4.70
CA LEU A 97 -6.97 0.34 -4.53
C LEU A 97 -7.65 -0.66 -5.47
N ALA A 98 -8.96 -0.55 -5.68
CA ALA A 98 -9.68 -1.38 -6.65
C ALA A 98 -9.17 -1.15 -8.08
N MET A 99 -8.89 0.11 -8.45
CA MET A 99 -8.30 0.47 -9.74
C MET A 99 -6.87 -0.08 -9.89
N GLN A 100 -6.05 -0.02 -8.83
CA GLN A 100 -4.70 -0.60 -8.78
C GLN A 100 -4.74 -2.10 -9.09
N ILE A 101 -5.65 -2.85 -8.45
CA ILE A 101 -5.82 -4.29 -8.68
C ILE A 101 -6.26 -4.57 -10.12
N ALA A 102 -7.18 -3.76 -10.66
CA ALA A 102 -7.65 -3.92 -12.03
C ALA A 102 -6.54 -3.69 -13.07
N ALA A 103 -5.67 -2.72 -12.82
CA ALA A 103 -4.62 -2.30 -13.76
C ALA A 103 -3.40 -3.24 -13.77
N THR A 104 -3.20 -4.05 -12.73
CA THR A 104 -2.02 -4.93 -12.61
C THR A 104 -2.46 -6.39 -12.73
N GLU A 105 -2.05 -7.09 -13.77
CA GLU A 105 -2.46 -8.48 -14.03
C GLU A 105 -1.94 -9.45 -12.96
N GLU A 106 -0.74 -9.25 -12.49
CA GLU A 106 -0.01 -10.17 -11.62
C GLU A 106 -0.51 -10.21 -10.17
N ILE A 107 -1.34 -9.25 -9.72
CA ILE A 107 -1.78 -9.18 -8.32
C ILE A 107 -2.73 -10.32 -8.00
N LYS A 108 -2.28 -11.22 -7.11
CA LYS A 108 -3.04 -12.37 -6.59
C LYS A 108 -3.23 -12.33 -5.08
N TYR A 109 -2.33 -11.66 -4.36
CA TYR A 109 -2.28 -11.60 -2.89
C TYR A 109 -2.26 -10.16 -2.41
N ILE A 110 -2.68 -9.94 -1.17
CA ILE A 110 -2.59 -8.62 -0.55
C ILE A 110 -1.15 -8.36 -0.11
N SER A 111 -0.56 -9.30 0.63
CA SER A 111 0.80 -9.23 1.16
C SER A 111 1.54 -10.56 0.96
N ILE A 112 2.86 -10.55 1.20
CA ILE A 112 3.67 -11.78 1.20
C ILE A 112 3.16 -12.82 2.20
N ARG A 113 2.58 -12.38 3.33
CA ARG A 113 2.06 -13.26 4.38
C ARG A 113 0.82 -14.04 3.95
N ASP A 114 0.13 -13.58 2.92
CA ASP A 114 -1.09 -14.18 2.41
C ASP A 114 -0.81 -15.24 1.33
N ILE A 115 0.46 -15.44 0.97
CA ILE A 115 0.88 -16.42 -0.02
C ILE A 115 0.83 -17.81 0.60
N PRO A 116 0.07 -18.78 -0.01
CA PRO A 116 0.01 -20.14 0.49
C PRO A 116 1.39 -20.82 0.46
N ASN A 117 1.68 -21.64 1.47
CA ASN A 117 2.94 -22.39 1.54
C ASN A 117 3.18 -23.25 0.28
N SER A 118 2.13 -23.83 -0.31
CA SER A 118 2.24 -24.60 -1.55
C SER A 118 2.80 -23.79 -2.73
N VAL A 119 2.46 -22.51 -2.83
CA VAL A 119 3.00 -21.60 -3.86
C VAL A 119 4.45 -21.25 -3.56
N TRP A 120 4.74 -21.03 -2.28
CA TRP A 120 6.10 -20.77 -1.82
C TRP A 120 7.02 -21.97 -2.13
N ASP A 121 6.62 -23.18 -1.75
CA ASP A 121 7.37 -24.41 -1.99
C ASP A 121 7.57 -24.68 -3.49
N PHE A 122 6.55 -24.41 -4.31
CA PHE A 122 6.66 -24.51 -5.76
C PHE A 122 7.69 -23.56 -6.36
N GLU A 123 7.67 -22.28 -5.97
CA GLU A 123 8.65 -21.30 -6.46
C GLU A 123 10.07 -21.61 -5.94
N MET A 124 10.20 -22.11 -4.71
CA MET A 124 11.46 -22.61 -4.18
C MET A 124 12.02 -23.73 -5.02
N SER A 125 11.22 -24.78 -5.29
CA SER A 125 11.64 -25.94 -6.10
C SER A 125 12.06 -25.53 -7.52
N LYS A 126 11.33 -24.60 -8.12
CA LYS A 126 11.63 -24.04 -9.44
C LYS A 126 12.96 -23.29 -9.47
N LYS A 127 13.25 -22.48 -8.44
CA LYS A 127 14.53 -21.76 -8.31
C LYS A 127 15.70 -22.70 -8.08
N TYR A 128 15.53 -23.73 -7.25
CA TYR A 128 16.55 -24.79 -7.05
C TYR A 128 16.84 -25.54 -8.34
N SER A 129 15.80 -25.93 -9.11
CA SER A 129 15.98 -26.61 -10.39
C SER A 129 16.70 -25.75 -11.40
N ALA A 130 16.36 -24.47 -11.49
CA ALA A 130 17.03 -23.52 -12.39
C ALA A 130 18.49 -23.26 -11.99
N ALA A 131 18.81 -23.22 -10.71
CA ALA A 131 20.17 -23.05 -10.19
C ALA A 131 21.06 -24.28 -10.51
N ASN A 132 20.49 -25.49 -10.42
CA ASN A 132 21.22 -26.73 -10.74
C ASN A 132 21.53 -26.92 -12.24
N ILE A 133 20.77 -26.26 -13.12
CA ILE A 133 20.98 -26.34 -14.58
C ILE A 133 22.07 -25.37 -15.04
N ASN A 134 22.26 -24.23 -14.36
CA ASN A 134 23.06 -23.12 -14.89
C ASN A 134 24.39 -22.85 -14.18
N LEU A 135 24.72 -23.51 -13.03
CA LEU A 135 25.98 -23.23 -12.31
C LEU A 135 26.49 -24.44 -11.56
N ALA A 136 27.77 -24.72 -11.72
CA ALA A 136 28.59 -25.52 -10.79
C ALA A 136 28.44 -24.98 -9.34
N PRO A 137 28.64 -25.81 -8.31
CA PRO A 137 28.07 -25.65 -6.99
C PRO A 137 28.70 -24.52 -6.17
N GLN A 138 28.27 -23.32 -6.39
CA GLN A 138 28.30 -22.30 -5.35
C GLN A 138 26.90 -22.37 -4.69
N LEU A 139 26.83 -23.19 -3.65
CA LEU A 139 25.70 -23.33 -2.75
C LEU A 139 25.28 -21.93 -2.25
N LYS A 140 24.22 -21.38 -2.86
CA LYS A 140 23.50 -20.26 -2.23
C LYS A 140 22.92 -20.81 -0.94
N SER A 141 23.10 -20.11 0.16
CA SER A 141 22.51 -20.48 1.45
C SER A 141 20.96 -20.54 1.29
N ASN A 142 20.28 -21.32 2.12
CA ASN A 142 18.81 -21.36 2.13
C ASN A 142 18.24 -19.94 2.26
N ASP A 143 18.84 -19.07 3.07
CA ASP A 143 18.43 -17.69 3.28
C ASP A 143 18.50 -16.84 1.99
N GLU A 144 19.52 -17.06 1.14
CA GLU A 144 19.62 -16.38 -0.16
C GLU A 144 18.54 -16.84 -1.14
N MET A 145 18.20 -18.13 -1.13
CA MET A 145 17.12 -18.67 -1.97
C MET A 145 15.77 -18.18 -1.52
N GLU A 146 15.49 -18.15 -0.22
CA GLU A 146 14.27 -17.58 0.34
C GLU A 146 14.12 -16.09 -0.04
N THR A 147 15.19 -15.34 0.03
CA THR A 147 15.20 -13.93 -0.38
C THR A 147 14.87 -13.76 -1.87
N LEU A 148 15.42 -14.62 -2.73
CA LEU A 148 15.15 -14.60 -4.17
C LEU A 148 13.70 -14.95 -4.50
N VAL A 149 13.14 -15.94 -3.80
CA VAL A 149 11.72 -16.32 -3.94
C VAL A 149 10.81 -15.21 -3.42
N ALA A 150 11.11 -14.65 -2.24
CA ALA A 150 10.39 -13.51 -1.69
C ALA A 150 10.35 -12.35 -2.68
N ASN A 151 11.48 -12.01 -3.29
CA ASN A 151 11.55 -10.92 -4.28
C ASN A 151 10.73 -11.23 -5.55
N SER A 152 10.70 -12.47 -6.02
CA SER A 152 9.88 -12.82 -7.18
C SER A 152 8.38 -12.79 -6.87
N LEU A 153 7.98 -13.21 -5.66
CA LEU A 153 6.59 -13.23 -5.23
C LEU A 153 6.04 -11.84 -4.83
N ARG A 154 6.92 -10.88 -4.49
CA ARG A 154 6.50 -9.48 -4.19
C ARG A 154 5.72 -8.84 -5.33
N ASN A 155 6.04 -9.19 -6.58
CA ASN A 155 5.33 -8.65 -7.74
C ASN A 155 3.87 -9.09 -7.80
N SER A 156 3.51 -10.20 -7.18
CA SER A 156 2.12 -10.66 -7.07
C SER A 156 1.38 -10.14 -5.83
N CYS A 157 2.03 -9.31 -5.00
CA CYS A 157 1.45 -8.74 -3.79
C CYS A 157 1.05 -7.27 -3.99
N LEU A 158 -0.20 -6.94 -3.69
CA LEU A 158 -0.75 -5.59 -3.83
C LEU A 158 0.04 -4.55 -3.03
N LEU A 159 0.36 -4.84 -1.76
CA LEU A 159 1.04 -3.88 -0.87
C LEU A 159 2.44 -3.50 -1.34
N ASN A 160 3.09 -4.37 -2.11
CA ASN A 160 4.44 -4.17 -2.63
C ASN A 160 4.47 -3.43 -3.98
N GLN A 161 3.33 -3.22 -4.64
CA GLN A 161 3.25 -2.49 -5.89
C GLN A 161 3.50 -1.00 -5.68
N MET A 162 4.09 -0.33 -6.68
CA MET A 162 4.11 1.13 -6.71
C MET A 162 2.69 1.65 -6.95
N CYS A 163 2.28 2.66 -6.20
CA CYS A 163 0.91 3.18 -6.26
C CYS A 163 0.68 3.95 -7.57
N LEU A 164 -0.36 3.62 -8.33
CA LEU A 164 -0.73 4.29 -9.58
C LEU A 164 -0.98 5.80 -9.41
N ARG A 165 -1.53 6.21 -8.28
CA ARG A 165 -1.80 7.63 -7.97
C ARG A 165 -0.56 8.39 -7.53
N ASN A 166 0.42 7.70 -6.98
CA ASN A 166 1.68 8.29 -6.52
C ASN A 166 2.82 7.28 -6.76
N PRO A 167 3.44 7.29 -7.94
CA PRO A 167 4.46 6.30 -8.31
C PRO A 167 5.76 6.35 -7.48
N ASP A 168 5.91 7.36 -6.61
CA ASP A 168 7.08 7.50 -5.74
C ASP A 168 6.99 6.66 -4.46
N ILE A 169 5.81 6.08 -4.16
CA ILE A 169 5.54 5.31 -2.95
C ILE A 169 4.84 3.99 -3.27
N THR A 170 4.99 3.01 -2.37
CA THR A 170 4.27 1.75 -2.45
C THR A 170 2.80 1.91 -2.05
N VAL A 171 1.97 0.92 -2.42
CA VAL A 171 0.57 0.85 -1.96
C VAL A 171 0.50 0.76 -0.43
N GLU A 172 1.44 0.04 0.21
CA GLU A 172 1.53 -0.03 1.68
C GLU A 172 1.74 1.37 2.29
N GLU A 173 2.70 2.13 1.78
CA GLU A 173 2.97 3.50 2.23
C GLU A 173 1.79 4.44 1.94
N TYR A 174 1.11 4.25 0.81
CA TYR A 174 -0.09 5.01 0.47
C TYR A 174 -1.23 4.77 1.48
N ILE A 175 -1.44 3.52 1.91
CA ILE A 175 -2.39 3.18 2.98
C ILE A 175 -1.95 3.77 4.32
N LYS A 176 -0.67 3.65 4.70
CA LYS A 176 -0.13 4.24 5.93
C LYS A 176 -0.34 5.76 5.99
N ASN A 177 -0.20 6.45 4.86
CA ASN A 177 -0.49 7.88 4.78
C ASN A 177 -1.98 8.19 5.06
N HIS A 178 -2.90 7.35 4.56
CA HIS A 178 -4.34 7.49 4.85
C HIS A 178 -4.66 7.18 6.31
N ILE A 179 -4.02 6.18 6.92
CA ILE A 179 -4.11 5.90 8.36
C ILE A 179 -3.69 7.13 9.17
N ALA A 180 -2.61 7.79 8.79
CA ALA A 180 -2.14 9.00 9.46
C ALA A 180 -3.14 10.17 9.36
N ILE A 181 -3.80 10.34 8.20
CA ILE A 181 -4.78 11.40 7.91
C ILE A 181 -6.10 11.11 8.64
N LEU A 182 -6.62 9.89 8.51
CA LEU A 182 -7.91 9.48 9.04
C LEU A 182 -7.86 9.21 10.54
N GLY A 183 -6.69 8.84 11.07
CA GLY A 183 -6.47 8.60 12.49
C GLY A 183 -6.92 7.23 12.99
N GLU A 184 -7.30 6.33 12.09
CA GLU A 184 -7.74 4.96 12.36
C GLU A 184 -6.91 3.95 11.59
N ASN A 185 -6.84 2.71 12.12
CA ASN A 185 -6.28 1.58 11.39
C ASN A 185 -7.10 1.32 10.12
N ILE A 186 -6.41 1.05 9.02
CA ILE A 186 -7.02 0.68 7.74
C ILE A 186 -6.37 -0.60 7.25
N LYS A 187 -7.21 -1.58 6.90
CA LYS A 187 -6.77 -2.90 6.46
C LYS A 187 -7.54 -3.33 5.21
N ILE A 188 -6.84 -3.92 4.25
CA ILE A 188 -7.48 -4.67 3.18
C ILE A 188 -7.67 -6.10 3.69
N THR A 189 -8.89 -6.61 3.65
CA THR A 189 -9.19 -7.97 4.12
C THR A 189 -9.16 -8.96 2.98
N LYS A 190 -9.78 -8.61 1.85
CA LYS A 190 -9.75 -9.44 0.64
C LYS A 190 -10.13 -8.64 -0.60
N PHE A 191 -9.82 -9.19 -1.74
CA PHE A 191 -10.35 -8.74 -3.02
C PHE A 191 -10.66 -9.93 -3.94
N VAL A 192 -11.48 -9.69 -4.94
CA VAL A 192 -11.74 -10.60 -6.03
C VAL A 192 -11.62 -9.83 -7.33
N LYS A 193 -10.89 -10.39 -8.28
CA LYS A 193 -10.72 -9.85 -9.63
C LYS A 193 -11.35 -10.81 -10.63
N PHE A 194 -12.16 -10.27 -11.52
CA PHE A 194 -12.73 -10.98 -12.64
C PHE A 194 -12.15 -10.44 -13.93
N ILE A 195 -11.73 -11.34 -14.80
CA ILE A 195 -11.30 -11.03 -16.16
C ILE A 195 -12.15 -11.85 -17.10
N LEU A 196 -12.79 -11.19 -18.05
CA LEU A 196 -13.69 -11.84 -19.00
C LEU A 196 -12.93 -12.86 -19.86
N GLY A 197 -13.33 -14.13 -19.79
CA GLY A 197 -12.71 -15.23 -20.54
C GLY A 197 -11.59 -15.96 -19.79
N GLU A 198 -11.24 -15.54 -18.58
CA GLU A 198 -10.41 -16.34 -17.67
C GLU A 198 -11.31 -17.16 -16.74
N ALA A 199 -11.00 -18.49 -16.62
CA ALA A 199 -11.70 -19.43 -15.76
C ALA A 199 -10.95 -19.65 -14.45
#